data_7998b6391c9d96e0a1b2b0b09ca280db
#
_entry.id   7998b6391c9d96e0a1b2b0b09ca280db
#
_cell.length_a   1.000
_cell.length_b   1.000
_cell.length_c   1.000
_cell.angle_alpha   90.00
_cell.angle_beta   90.00
_cell.angle_gamma   90.00
#
_symmetry.space_group_name_H-M   'P 1'
#
loop_
_entity.id
_entity.type
_entity.pdbx_description
1 polymer ?
#
loop_
_entity_poly.entity_id
_entity_poly.type
_entity_poly.pdbx_seq_one_letter_code
_entity_poly.pdbx_strand_id
1 'polypeptide(L)'
;MKKFIFMERNGIHIIDLQQTLVRVEEAYAFVRDLASDGGQILFVGTKKQAQESIAEEAKRANMHYVNQRWLGGFLTNFITIQKRIQRLNELIERKERGDFLTMPKKDAQRLEDDLQHLDRYFQGVRELKRPPSALFVVDPHREHIAVEEARRLEIPIVAMVDTNCDPDLIDVIIPANDDAIRAVKLICQKMADAVIEGRTQLDASSKEASPEDMGYAPVATTGEYAEVGTPRAKRTPRVYEPEEDEYPIGGYEEEPAAEAGETAPASDEALAAPAADASGTTEEK
;
A
#
# COMPACT_ATOMS: atom_id res chain seq x y z
N MET A 1 -2.43 -19.73 12.67
CA MET A 1 -3.50 -20.16 11.75
C MET A 1 -4.27 -21.42 12.15
N LYS A 2 -3.77 -22.34 12.98
CA LYS A 2 -4.42 -23.63 13.32
C LYS A 2 -5.93 -23.53 13.66
N LYS A 3 -6.37 -22.48 14.35
CA LYS A 3 -7.78 -22.25 14.72
C LYS A 3 -8.74 -22.00 13.54
N PHE A 4 -8.21 -21.65 12.36
CA PHE A 4 -8.98 -21.37 11.15
C PHE A 4 -8.91 -22.50 10.10
N ILE A 5 -8.22 -23.60 10.43
CA ILE A 5 -8.09 -24.77 9.55
C ILE A 5 -9.18 -25.77 9.91
N PHE A 6 -10.04 -26.10 8.93
CA PHE A 6 -11.09 -27.09 9.07
C PHE A 6 -10.53 -28.52 9.12
N MET A 7 -9.62 -28.84 8.19
CA MET A 7 -8.96 -30.14 8.11
C MET A 7 -7.69 -30.08 7.26
N GLU A 8 -6.87 -31.10 7.38
CA GLU A 8 -5.72 -31.32 6.50
C GLU A 8 -5.99 -32.57 5.62
N ARG A 9 -5.72 -32.48 4.33
CA ARG A 9 -5.83 -33.57 3.38
C ARG A 9 -4.61 -33.60 2.48
N ASN A 10 -3.86 -34.69 2.52
CA ASN A 10 -2.64 -34.88 1.72
C ASN A 10 -1.59 -33.75 1.89
N GLY A 11 -1.42 -33.27 3.12
CA GLY A 11 -0.50 -32.16 3.41
C GLY A 11 -1.02 -30.76 3.01
N ILE A 12 -2.27 -30.67 2.52
CA ILE A 12 -2.90 -29.41 2.16
C ILE A 12 -3.91 -29.03 3.23
N HIS A 13 -3.75 -27.83 3.80
CA HIS A 13 -4.69 -27.28 4.77
C HIS A 13 -5.92 -26.70 4.08
N ILE A 14 -7.10 -27.04 4.58
CA ILE A 14 -8.38 -26.51 4.11
C ILE A 14 -8.88 -25.51 5.13
N ILE A 15 -9.07 -24.27 4.71
CA ILE A 15 -9.56 -23.17 5.55
C ILE A 15 -11.06 -23.36 5.81
N ASP A 16 -11.51 -23.08 7.03
CA ASP A 16 -12.91 -23.09 7.41
C ASP A 16 -13.66 -21.86 6.87
N LEU A 17 -14.41 -22.04 5.79
CA LEU A 17 -15.14 -20.96 5.14
C LEU A 17 -16.29 -20.39 5.99
N GLN A 18 -16.82 -21.14 6.97
CA GLN A 18 -17.84 -20.59 7.87
C GLN A 18 -17.22 -19.50 8.76
N GLN A 19 -16.02 -19.76 9.29
CA GLN A 19 -15.27 -18.75 10.01
C GLN A 19 -14.84 -17.60 9.11
N THR A 20 -14.42 -17.89 7.86
CA THR A 20 -14.09 -16.83 6.90
C THR A 20 -15.25 -15.87 6.70
N LEU A 21 -16.48 -16.37 6.54
CA LEU A 21 -17.66 -15.52 6.33
C LEU A 21 -17.87 -14.55 7.49
N VAL A 22 -17.87 -15.06 8.72
CA VAL A 22 -18.03 -14.21 9.93
C VAL A 22 -16.91 -13.15 10.01
N ARG A 23 -15.66 -13.54 9.72
CA ARG A 23 -14.53 -12.61 9.77
C ARG A 23 -14.55 -11.56 8.66
N VAL A 24 -15.06 -11.90 7.48
CA VAL A 24 -15.28 -10.92 6.41
C VAL A 24 -16.34 -9.90 6.81
N GLU A 25 -17.43 -10.34 7.48
CA GLU A 25 -18.46 -9.43 7.97
C GLU A 25 -17.94 -8.49 9.07
N GLU A 26 -17.13 -9.00 10.00
CA GLU A 26 -16.45 -8.19 11.02
C GLU A 26 -15.51 -7.16 10.37
N ALA A 27 -14.71 -7.59 9.40
CA ALA A 27 -13.80 -6.71 8.67
C ALA A 27 -14.57 -5.66 7.85
N TYR A 28 -15.68 -6.04 7.23
CA TYR A 28 -16.56 -5.14 6.49
C TYR A 28 -17.11 -4.03 7.39
N ALA A 29 -17.65 -4.40 8.56
CA ALA A 29 -18.17 -3.44 9.52
C ALA A 29 -17.07 -2.48 10.01
N PHE A 30 -15.90 -3.00 10.37
CA PHE A 30 -14.75 -2.20 10.80
C PHE A 30 -14.31 -1.18 9.73
N VAL A 31 -14.16 -1.63 8.48
CA VAL A 31 -13.73 -0.79 7.35
C VAL A 31 -14.78 0.27 7.03
N ARG A 32 -16.06 -0.08 7.03
CA ARG A 32 -17.19 0.83 6.81
C ARG A 32 -17.22 1.93 7.87
N ASP A 33 -17.15 1.55 9.15
CA ASP A 33 -17.23 2.48 10.26
C ASP A 33 -16.02 3.45 10.22
N LEU A 34 -14.82 2.95 9.93
CA LEU A 34 -13.63 3.80 9.75
C LEU A 34 -13.79 4.78 8.57
N ALA A 35 -14.39 4.32 7.47
CA ALA A 35 -14.62 5.17 6.30
C ALA A 35 -15.72 6.21 6.56
N SER A 36 -16.73 5.90 7.39
CA SER A 36 -17.77 6.85 7.82
C SER A 36 -17.22 7.97 8.71
N ASP A 37 -16.11 7.71 9.42
CA ASP A 37 -15.38 8.73 10.19
C ASP A 37 -14.39 9.56 9.30
N GLY A 38 -14.43 9.36 7.99
CA GLY A 38 -13.54 10.04 7.04
C GLY A 38 -12.12 9.47 7.01
N GLY A 39 -11.89 8.29 7.58
CA GLY A 39 -10.61 7.59 7.58
C GLY A 39 -10.19 7.18 6.17
N GLN A 40 -8.88 7.16 5.93
CA GLN A 40 -8.29 6.69 4.68
C GLN A 40 -7.66 5.31 4.88
N ILE A 41 -7.99 4.39 3.99
CA ILE A 41 -7.49 3.02 4.03
C ILE A 41 -6.47 2.84 2.89
N LEU A 42 -5.29 2.31 3.24
CA LEU A 42 -4.27 1.97 2.25
C LEU A 42 -4.34 0.48 1.92
N PHE A 43 -4.61 0.18 0.66
CA PHE A 43 -4.64 -1.19 0.14
C PHE A 43 -3.23 -1.64 -0.23
N VAL A 44 -2.77 -2.76 0.33
CA VAL A 44 -1.39 -3.25 0.16
C VAL A 44 -1.42 -4.70 -0.32
N GLY A 45 -0.71 -4.97 -1.41
CA GLY A 45 -0.50 -6.34 -1.89
C GLY A 45 0.37 -6.38 -3.13
N THR A 46 1.59 -6.87 -2.95
CA THR A 46 2.60 -6.94 -3.99
C THR A 46 2.67 -8.30 -4.68
N LYS A 47 1.85 -9.27 -4.23
CA LYS A 47 1.73 -10.58 -4.85
C LYS A 47 1.11 -10.45 -6.25
N LYS A 48 1.67 -11.14 -7.25
CA LYS A 48 1.19 -11.04 -8.64
C LYS A 48 -0.32 -11.27 -8.79
N GLN A 49 -0.87 -12.18 -7.98
CA GLN A 49 -2.30 -12.51 -7.95
C GLN A 49 -3.18 -11.39 -7.37
N ALA A 50 -2.60 -10.49 -6.57
CA ALA A 50 -3.30 -9.41 -5.89
C ALA A 50 -3.13 -8.04 -6.57
N GLN A 51 -2.04 -7.82 -7.31
CA GLN A 51 -1.64 -6.51 -7.85
C GLN A 51 -2.74 -5.80 -8.63
N GLU A 52 -3.42 -6.52 -9.52
CA GLU A 52 -4.46 -5.96 -10.38
C GLU A 52 -5.74 -5.70 -9.58
N SER A 53 -6.20 -6.68 -8.80
CA SER A 53 -7.40 -6.57 -7.97
C SER A 53 -7.31 -5.44 -6.96
N ILE A 54 -6.16 -5.26 -6.31
CA ILE A 54 -5.91 -4.17 -5.37
C ILE A 54 -5.98 -2.82 -6.07
N ALA A 55 -5.33 -2.67 -7.23
CA ALA A 55 -5.33 -1.40 -7.95
C ALA A 55 -6.73 -1.04 -8.49
N GLU A 56 -7.47 -2.03 -9.01
CA GLU A 56 -8.83 -1.85 -9.54
C GLU A 56 -9.79 -1.43 -8.43
N GLU A 57 -9.83 -2.18 -7.33
CA GLU A 57 -10.79 -1.98 -6.25
C GLU A 57 -10.47 -0.74 -5.40
N ALA A 58 -9.20 -0.45 -5.15
CA ALA A 58 -8.82 0.78 -4.45
C ALA A 58 -9.17 2.02 -5.27
N LYS A 59 -8.95 2.02 -6.60
CA LYS A 59 -9.39 3.11 -7.47
C LYS A 59 -10.91 3.27 -7.46
N ARG A 60 -11.67 2.16 -7.51
CA ARG A 60 -13.14 2.16 -7.45
C ARG A 60 -13.65 2.80 -6.16
N ALA A 61 -12.99 2.52 -5.03
CA ALA A 61 -13.31 3.10 -3.73
C ALA A 61 -12.71 4.50 -3.50
N ASN A 62 -11.96 5.03 -4.48
CA ASN A 62 -11.19 6.28 -4.35
C ASN A 62 -10.25 6.26 -3.13
N MET A 63 -9.56 5.14 -2.94
CA MET A 63 -8.57 4.89 -1.90
C MET A 63 -7.17 4.72 -2.47
N HIS A 64 -6.18 4.82 -1.61
CA HIS A 64 -4.78 4.66 -1.96
C HIS A 64 -4.36 3.19 -2.00
N TYR A 65 -3.35 2.86 -2.82
CA TYR A 65 -2.85 1.49 -2.91
C TYR A 65 -1.35 1.40 -3.18
N VAL A 66 -0.75 0.30 -2.72
CA VAL A 66 0.62 -0.12 -3.04
C VAL A 66 0.56 -1.55 -3.58
N ASN A 67 0.82 -1.72 -4.88
CA ASN A 67 0.69 -3.01 -5.56
C ASN A 67 1.98 -3.54 -6.21
N GLN A 68 3.09 -2.79 -6.18
CA GLN A 68 4.35 -3.24 -6.79
C GLN A 68 5.35 -3.74 -5.75
N ARG A 69 5.77 -2.87 -4.86
CA ARG A 69 6.70 -3.19 -3.78
C ARG A 69 6.50 -2.20 -2.63
N TRP A 70 6.43 -2.73 -1.42
CA TRP A 70 6.52 -1.89 -0.23
C TRP A 70 7.94 -1.35 -0.07
N LEU A 71 8.07 -0.06 0.05
CA LEU A 71 9.36 0.59 0.31
C LEU A 71 9.54 0.74 1.82
N GLY A 72 10.63 0.21 2.36
CA GLY A 72 10.91 0.35 3.79
C GLY A 72 10.94 1.81 4.21
N GLY A 73 10.31 2.11 5.36
CA GLY A 73 10.11 3.48 5.83
C GLY A 73 8.90 4.19 5.20
N PHE A 74 8.02 3.47 4.51
CA PHE A 74 6.85 4.09 3.87
C PHE A 74 5.94 4.82 4.86
N LEU A 75 5.72 4.24 6.03
CA LEU A 75 4.94 4.85 7.11
C LEU A 75 5.86 5.53 8.13
N THR A 76 6.92 4.86 8.57
CA THR A 76 7.80 5.34 9.64
C THR A 76 8.68 6.52 9.22
N ASN A 77 8.96 6.69 7.93
CA ASN A 77 9.67 7.83 7.37
C ASN A 77 8.81 8.54 6.31
N PHE A 78 7.56 8.83 6.66
CA PHE A 78 6.56 9.36 5.75
C PHE A 78 6.96 10.70 5.11
N ILE A 79 7.70 11.55 5.82
CA ILE A 79 8.19 12.84 5.30
C ILE A 79 9.08 12.63 4.06
N THR A 80 9.97 11.62 4.10
CA THR A 80 10.82 11.31 2.94
C THR A 80 10.00 10.74 1.78
N ILE A 81 8.99 9.91 2.07
CA ILE A 81 8.07 9.39 1.05
C ILE A 81 7.27 10.53 0.41
N GLN A 82 6.76 11.48 1.18
CA GLN A 82 6.08 12.67 0.65
C GLN A 82 6.96 13.48 -0.30
N LYS A 83 8.24 13.68 0.02
CA LYS A 83 9.17 14.35 -0.89
C LYS A 83 9.33 13.61 -2.23
N ARG A 84 9.32 12.27 -2.21
CA ARG A 84 9.35 11.46 -3.44
C ARG A 84 8.05 11.56 -4.23
N ILE A 85 6.90 11.56 -3.56
CA ILE A 85 5.60 11.78 -4.19
C ILE A 85 5.52 13.19 -4.81
N GLN A 86 5.97 14.22 -4.12
CA GLN A 86 6.06 15.59 -4.65
C GLN A 86 6.93 15.63 -5.90
N ARG A 87 8.10 14.99 -5.86
CA ARG A 87 8.98 14.88 -7.03
C ARG A 87 8.31 14.21 -8.22
N LEU A 88 7.54 13.14 -7.99
CA LEU A 88 6.75 12.49 -9.03
C LEU A 88 5.74 13.47 -9.66
N ASN A 89 4.97 14.18 -8.83
CA ASN A 89 3.97 15.15 -9.29
C ASN A 89 4.63 16.29 -10.08
N GLU A 90 5.75 16.83 -9.62
CA GLU A 90 6.53 17.83 -10.36
C GLU A 90 6.98 17.32 -11.74
N LEU A 91 7.45 16.07 -11.84
CA LEU A 91 7.89 15.51 -13.11
C LEU A 91 6.71 15.32 -14.08
N ILE A 92 5.55 14.92 -13.57
CA ILE A 92 4.32 14.80 -14.38
C ILE A 92 3.91 16.17 -14.93
N GLU A 93 3.82 17.19 -14.07
CA GLU A 93 3.49 18.55 -14.48
C GLU A 93 4.46 19.11 -15.51
N ARG A 94 5.77 18.87 -15.33
CA ARG A 94 6.80 19.30 -16.29
C ARG A 94 6.66 18.58 -17.63
N LYS A 95 6.30 17.31 -17.63
CA LYS A 95 6.04 16.54 -18.84
C LYS A 95 4.79 17.06 -19.58
N GLU A 96 3.72 17.35 -18.86
CA GLU A 96 2.47 17.92 -19.40
C GLU A 96 2.67 19.31 -19.99
N ARG A 97 3.52 20.15 -19.36
CA ARG A 97 3.91 21.47 -19.91
C ARG A 97 4.80 21.39 -21.13
N GLY A 98 5.33 20.22 -21.47
CA GLY A 98 6.22 20.04 -22.60
C GLY A 98 7.68 20.42 -22.33
N ASP A 99 8.09 20.63 -21.07
CA ASP A 99 9.45 21.04 -20.70
C ASP A 99 10.51 20.06 -21.23
N PHE A 100 10.17 18.76 -21.32
CA PHE A 100 11.08 17.72 -21.82
C PHE A 100 11.42 17.86 -23.30
N LEU A 101 10.57 18.53 -24.10
CA LEU A 101 10.81 18.79 -25.52
C LEU A 101 11.84 19.91 -25.77
N THR A 102 12.01 20.80 -24.82
CA THR A 102 12.93 21.95 -24.92
C THR A 102 14.32 21.65 -24.40
N MET A 103 14.55 20.47 -23.77
CA MET A 103 15.80 20.07 -23.16
C MET A 103 16.68 19.23 -24.11
N PRO A 104 18.01 19.15 -23.84
CA PRO A 104 18.88 18.18 -24.50
C PRO A 104 18.32 16.75 -24.35
N LYS A 105 18.35 15.97 -25.42
CA LYS A 105 17.76 14.62 -25.47
C LYS A 105 18.21 13.70 -24.33
N LYS A 106 19.49 13.81 -23.90
CA LYS A 106 20.05 13.00 -22.81
C LYS A 106 19.41 13.35 -21.46
N ASP A 107 19.16 14.64 -21.19
CA ASP A 107 18.57 15.08 -19.94
C ASP A 107 17.07 14.78 -19.89
N ALA A 108 16.38 14.95 -21.03
CA ALA A 108 14.98 14.56 -21.16
C ALA A 108 14.78 13.05 -20.88
N GLN A 109 15.68 12.20 -21.43
CA GLN A 109 15.62 10.76 -21.20
C GLN A 109 15.82 10.40 -19.71
N ARG A 110 16.77 11.05 -19.02
CA ARG A 110 16.99 10.81 -17.58
C ARG A 110 15.77 11.18 -16.74
N LEU A 111 15.10 12.29 -17.07
CA LEU A 111 13.87 12.69 -16.36
C LEU A 111 12.70 11.75 -16.67
N GLU A 112 12.60 11.24 -17.89
CA GLU A 112 11.61 10.23 -18.28
C GLU A 112 11.83 8.91 -17.53
N ASP A 113 13.07 8.46 -17.41
CA ASP A 113 13.43 7.23 -16.66
C ASP A 113 13.13 7.41 -15.16
N ASP A 114 13.46 8.57 -14.57
CA ASP A 114 13.11 8.93 -13.20
C ASP A 114 11.59 8.91 -12.98
N LEU A 115 10.84 9.52 -13.90
CA LEU A 115 9.38 9.57 -13.85
C LEU A 115 8.79 8.15 -13.88
N GLN A 116 9.21 7.32 -14.82
CA GLN A 116 8.72 5.94 -14.95
C GLN A 116 9.04 5.12 -13.69
N HIS A 117 10.24 5.30 -13.13
CA HIS A 117 10.64 4.63 -11.91
C HIS A 117 9.78 5.04 -10.70
N LEU A 118 9.56 6.34 -10.51
CA LEU A 118 8.73 6.85 -9.41
C LEU A 118 7.26 6.49 -9.61
N ASP A 119 6.73 6.60 -10.83
CA ASP A 119 5.34 6.28 -11.15
C ASP A 119 5.03 4.82 -10.85
N ARG A 120 5.94 3.92 -11.17
CA ARG A 120 5.78 2.49 -10.89
C ARG A 120 5.48 2.18 -9.43
N TYR A 121 6.09 2.93 -8.49
CA TYR A 121 5.94 2.65 -7.06
C TYR A 121 4.92 3.55 -6.36
N PHE A 122 4.71 4.77 -6.84
CA PHE A 122 3.92 5.78 -6.14
C PHE A 122 2.62 6.15 -6.84
N GLN A 123 2.29 5.56 -8.01
CA GLN A 123 1.07 5.90 -8.74
C GLN A 123 -0.20 5.77 -7.90
N GLY A 124 -0.27 4.78 -7.01
CA GLY A 124 -1.45 4.55 -6.17
C GLY A 124 -1.54 5.45 -4.93
N VAL A 125 -0.49 6.23 -4.65
CA VAL A 125 -0.39 7.05 -3.42
C VAL A 125 -0.08 8.52 -3.71
N ARG A 126 -0.26 8.99 -4.96
CA ARG A 126 0.05 10.36 -5.38
C ARG A 126 -0.65 11.43 -4.56
N GLU A 127 -1.85 11.15 -4.10
CA GLU A 127 -2.70 12.08 -3.35
C GLU A 127 -2.62 11.86 -1.83
N LEU A 128 -1.78 10.94 -1.37
CA LEU A 128 -1.64 10.63 0.04
C LEU A 128 -0.89 11.75 0.78
N LYS A 129 -1.64 12.60 1.51
CA LYS A 129 -1.08 13.77 2.23
C LYS A 129 -0.71 13.48 3.68
N ARG A 130 -1.25 12.43 4.28
CA ARG A 130 -1.04 12.02 5.68
C ARG A 130 -1.05 10.49 5.79
N PRO A 131 -0.47 9.92 6.84
CA PRO A 131 -0.51 8.48 7.06
C PRO A 131 -1.96 7.96 7.01
N PRO A 132 -2.18 6.73 6.51
CA PRO A 132 -3.50 6.14 6.46
C PRO A 132 -4.03 5.82 7.86
N SER A 133 -5.37 5.78 7.99
CA SER A 133 -6.05 5.43 9.24
C SER A 133 -6.09 3.92 9.49
N ALA A 134 -5.99 3.10 8.43
CA ALA A 134 -5.84 1.66 8.50
C ALA A 134 -5.14 1.11 7.25
N LEU A 135 -4.56 -0.09 7.37
CA LEU A 135 -4.07 -0.87 6.24
C LEU A 135 -5.00 -2.04 5.95
N PHE A 136 -5.26 -2.29 4.67
CA PHE A 136 -5.78 -3.56 4.19
C PHE A 136 -4.67 -4.30 3.46
N VAL A 137 -4.23 -5.45 4.00
CA VAL A 137 -3.04 -6.18 3.52
C VAL A 137 -3.45 -7.54 2.96
N VAL A 138 -2.97 -7.88 1.77
CA VAL A 138 -3.07 -9.22 1.19
C VAL A 138 -1.72 -9.91 1.34
N ASP A 139 -1.68 -11.08 1.98
CA ASP A 139 -0.47 -11.85 2.32
C ASP A 139 0.47 -11.09 3.28
N PRO A 140 0.13 -11.01 4.58
CA PRO A 140 0.98 -10.33 5.57
C PRO A 140 2.36 -10.96 5.75
N HIS A 141 2.55 -12.22 5.42
CA HIS A 141 3.87 -12.85 5.45
C HIS A 141 4.83 -12.22 4.42
N ARG A 142 4.33 -11.92 3.24
CA ARG A 142 5.09 -11.22 2.20
C ARG A 142 5.29 -9.75 2.53
N GLU A 143 4.26 -9.12 3.06
CA GLU A 143 4.25 -7.69 3.40
C GLU A 143 4.65 -7.42 4.86
N HIS A 144 5.51 -8.28 5.45
CA HIS A 144 5.90 -8.19 6.87
C HIS A 144 6.45 -6.82 7.25
N ILE A 145 7.19 -6.14 6.37
CA ILE A 145 7.70 -4.78 6.63
C ILE A 145 6.54 -3.79 6.79
N ALA A 146 5.51 -3.88 5.95
CA ALA A 146 4.33 -3.02 6.06
C ALA A 146 3.59 -3.25 7.39
N VAL A 147 3.44 -4.52 7.77
CA VAL A 147 2.82 -4.92 9.04
C VAL A 147 3.63 -4.39 10.25
N GLU A 148 4.95 -4.55 10.25
CA GLU A 148 5.81 -4.05 11.32
C GLU A 148 5.77 -2.53 11.45
N GLU A 149 5.80 -1.80 10.34
CA GLU A 149 5.70 -0.35 10.32
C GLU A 149 4.34 0.15 10.82
N ALA A 150 3.24 -0.48 10.39
CA ALA A 150 1.90 -0.14 10.83
C ALA A 150 1.72 -0.36 12.33
N ARG A 151 2.18 -1.51 12.85
CA ARG A 151 2.16 -1.81 14.30
C ARG A 151 2.98 -0.80 15.11
N ARG A 152 4.14 -0.39 14.61
CA ARG A 152 4.99 0.61 15.27
C ARG A 152 4.29 1.96 15.42
N LEU A 153 3.41 2.29 14.49
CA LEU A 153 2.64 3.54 14.47
C LEU A 153 1.22 3.37 15.02
N GLU A 154 0.88 2.19 15.55
CA GLU A 154 -0.44 1.87 16.09
C GLU A 154 -1.57 2.04 15.05
N ILE A 155 -1.24 1.81 13.76
CA ILE A 155 -2.21 1.84 12.67
C ILE A 155 -2.86 0.46 12.57
N PRO A 156 -4.20 0.33 12.69
CA PRO A 156 -4.89 -0.94 12.65
C PRO A 156 -4.73 -1.64 11.28
N ILE A 157 -4.60 -2.96 11.34
CA ILE A 157 -4.34 -3.80 10.18
C ILE A 157 -5.49 -4.77 9.98
N VAL A 158 -6.15 -4.67 8.84
CA VAL A 158 -7.07 -5.68 8.31
C VAL A 158 -6.29 -6.51 7.30
N ALA A 159 -6.25 -7.83 7.44
CA ALA A 159 -5.48 -8.62 6.50
C ALA A 159 -6.17 -9.92 6.06
N MET A 160 -5.97 -10.24 4.79
CA MET A 160 -6.23 -11.55 4.21
C MET A 160 -5.07 -12.48 4.56
N VAL A 161 -5.35 -13.50 5.37
CA VAL A 161 -4.34 -14.32 6.05
C VAL A 161 -4.46 -15.76 5.59
N ASP A 162 -3.44 -16.29 4.93
CA ASP A 162 -3.35 -17.70 4.54
C ASP A 162 -2.67 -18.55 5.64
N THR A 163 -2.61 -19.83 5.44
CA THR A 163 -2.14 -20.85 6.38
C THR A 163 -0.68 -20.67 6.84
N ASN A 164 0.15 -20.03 6.02
CA ASN A 164 1.57 -19.75 6.25
C ASN A 164 1.84 -18.43 7.03
N CYS A 165 0.79 -17.66 7.35
CA CYS A 165 0.93 -16.38 8.02
C CYS A 165 0.75 -16.50 9.54
N ASP A 166 1.31 -15.52 10.30
CA ASP A 166 1.06 -15.37 11.73
C ASP A 166 -0.13 -14.42 11.97
N PRO A 167 -1.25 -14.92 12.51
CA PRO A 167 -2.43 -14.12 12.76
C PRO A 167 -2.28 -13.16 13.95
N ASP A 168 -1.34 -13.39 14.86
CA ASP A 168 -1.22 -12.63 16.12
C ASP A 168 -0.67 -11.20 15.89
N LEU A 169 -0.19 -10.92 14.67
CA LEU A 169 0.27 -9.61 14.26
C LEU A 169 -0.83 -8.71 13.65
N ILE A 170 -2.04 -9.24 13.47
CA ILE A 170 -3.13 -8.63 12.69
C ILE A 170 -4.32 -8.36 13.61
N ASP A 171 -4.90 -7.16 13.51
CA ASP A 171 -6.03 -6.75 14.34
C ASP A 171 -7.34 -7.37 13.84
N VAL A 172 -7.58 -7.32 12.54
CA VAL A 172 -8.77 -7.91 11.91
C VAL A 172 -8.36 -8.93 10.87
N ILE A 173 -8.58 -10.21 11.18
CA ILE A 173 -8.10 -11.34 10.39
C ILE A 173 -9.21 -11.83 9.47
N ILE A 174 -8.89 -11.97 8.17
CA ILE A 174 -9.75 -12.62 7.17
C ILE A 174 -9.05 -13.91 6.71
N PRO A 175 -9.39 -15.08 7.25
CA PRO A 175 -8.77 -16.35 6.82
C PRO A 175 -9.20 -16.67 5.40
N ALA A 176 -8.27 -16.64 4.45
CA ALA A 176 -8.58 -16.94 3.05
C ALA A 176 -7.31 -17.27 2.26
N ASN A 177 -7.49 -17.96 1.12
CA ASN A 177 -6.39 -18.32 0.22
C ASN A 177 -5.97 -17.11 -0.62
N ASP A 178 -4.74 -16.66 -0.44
CA ASP A 178 -4.13 -15.51 -1.10
C ASP A 178 -3.48 -15.85 -2.47
N ASP A 179 -3.42 -17.13 -2.87
CA ASP A 179 -2.93 -17.56 -4.17
C ASP A 179 -4.04 -17.58 -5.25
N ALA A 180 -5.29 -17.63 -4.84
CA ALA A 180 -6.42 -17.69 -5.74
C ALA A 180 -6.87 -16.28 -6.15
N ILE A 181 -6.61 -15.86 -7.40
CA ILE A 181 -6.98 -14.53 -7.93
C ILE A 181 -8.46 -14.21 -7.67
N ARG A 182 -9.36 -15.21 -7.81
CA ARG A 182 -10.80 -15.02 -7.57
C ARG A 182 -11.13 -14.74 -6.10
N ALA A 183 -10.44 -15.40 -5.16
CA ALA A 183 -10.63 -15.17 -3.74
C ALA A 183 -10.11 -13.78 -3.34
N VAL A 184 -8.91 -13.42 -3.80
CA VAL A 184 -8.34 -12.10 -3.60
C VAL A 184 -9.26 -11.00 -4.15
N LYS A 185 -9.74 -11.16 -5.40
CA LYS A 185 -10.64 -10.18 -6.02
C LYS A 185 -11.95 -10.03 -5.23
N LEU A 186 -12.56 -11.13 -4.79
CA LEU A 186 -13.80 -11.10 -4.00
C LEU A 186 -13.63 -10.33 -2.68
N ILE A 187 -12.53 -10.60 -1.96
CA ILE A 187 -12.28 -9.93 -0.66
C ILE A 187 -11.91 -8.46 -0.87
N CYS A 188 -11.05 -8.14 -1.85
CA CYS A 188 -10.75 -6.74 -2.20
C CYS A 188 -12.02 -5.97 -2.57
N GLN A 189 -12.92 -6.59 -3.36
CA GLN A 189 -14.21 -6.01 -3.74
C GLN A 189 -15.08 -5.74 -2.50
N LYS A 190 -15.18 -6.69 -1.57
CA LYS A 190 -15.95 -6.50 -0.33
C LYS A 190 -15.40 -5.37 0.54
N MET A 191 -14.06 -5.26 0.67
CA MET A 191 -13.45 -4.15 1.40
C MET A 191 -13.67 -2.80 0.70
N ALA A 192 -13.61 -2.76 -0.62
CA ALA A 192 -13.93 -1.56 -1.39
C ALA A 192 -15.41 -1.16 -1.26
N ASP A 193 -16.34 -2.13 -1.26
CA ASP A 193 -17.77 -1.89 -1.04
C ASP A 193 -18.03 -1.28 0.35
N ALA A 194 -17.36 -1.80 1.39
CA ALA A 194 -17.44 -1.27 2.75
C ALA A 194 -16.99 0.21 2.81
N VAL A 195 -15.88 0.53 2.13
CA VAL A 195 -15.39 1.93 2.04
C VAL A 195 -16.41 2.84 1.36
N ILE A 196 -16.99 2.40 0.24
CA ILE A 196 -17.98 3.18 -0.52
C ILE A 196 -19.22 3.41 0.31
N GLU A 197 -19.72 2.38 1.01
CA GLU A 197 -20.86 2.49 1.91
C GLU A 197 -20.59 3.50 3.05
N GLY A 198 -19.43 3.37 3.73
CA GLY A 198 -19.06 4.28 4.82
C GLY A 198 -18.93 5.74 4.35
N ARG A 199 -18.33 5.99 3.19
CA ARG A 199 -18.27 7.33 2.61
C ARG A 199 -19.64 7.90 2.24
N THR A 200 -20.54 7.06 1.73
CA THR A 200 -21.91 7.49 1.43
C THR A 200 -22.63 7.92 2.70
N GLN A 201 -22.41 7.22 3.82
CA GLN A 201 -22.97 7.59 5.12
C GLN A 201 -22.39 8.92 5.63
N LEU A 202 -21.07 9.14 5.47
CA LEU A 202 -20.42 10.41 5.81
C LEU A 202 -21.00 11.58 5.00
N ASP A 203 -21.17 11.40 3.70
CA ASP A 203 -21.74 12.42 2.82
C ASP A 203 -23.22 12.74 3.15
N ALA A 204 -23.98 11.73 3.55
CA ALA A 204 -25.35 11.91 4.00
C ALA A 204 -25.42 12.72 5.31
N SER A 205 -24.62 12.33 6.31
CA SER A 205 -24.56 13.02 7.60
C SER A 205 -24.05 14.46 7.48
N SER A 206 -23.13 14.73 6.58
CA SER A 206 -22.62 16.09 6.33
C SER A 206 -23.64 17.00 5.63
N LYS A 207 -24.55 16.45 4.83
CA LYS A 207 -25.65 17.20 4.19
C LYS A 207 -26.77 17.53 5.19
N GLU A 208 -27.06 16.65 6.13
CA GLU A 208 -28.03 16.89 7.19
C GLU A 208 -27.56 17.94 8.20
N ALA A 209 -26.26 18.14 8.33
CA ALA A 209 -25.64 19.14 9.20
C ALA A 209 -25.49 20.53 8.57
N SER A 210 -25.99 20.76 7.35
CA SER A 210 -25.95 22.08 6.71
C SER A 210 -26.92 23.05 7.37
N PRO A 211 -26.51 24.26 7.81
CA PRO A 211 -27.33 25.18 8.61
C PRO A 211 -28.47 25.87 7.84
N GLU A 212 -28.85 25.43 6.67
CA GLU A 212 -29.89 26.08 5.86
C GLU A 212 -31.33 25.78 6.36
N ASP A 213 -31.52 24.82 7.26
CA ASP A 213 -32.83 24.45 7.81
C ASP A 213 -33.12 25.00 9.23
N MET A 214 -32.15 25.72 9.85
CA MET A 214 -32.45 26.50 11.04
C MET A 214 -32.93 27.90 10.62
N GLY A 215 -34.24 28.02 10.43
CA GLY A 215 -34.92 29.27 10.17
C GLY A 215 -34.43 30.36 11.14
N TYR A 216 -33.61 31.25 10.63
CA TYR A 216 -33.15 32.42 11.35
C TYR A 216 -34.34 33.41 11.49
N ALA A 217 -35.04 33.31 12.60
CA ALA A 217 -35.90 34.41 13.00
C ALA A 217 -35.01 35.58 13.45
N PRO A 218 -35.19 36.80 12.93
CA PRO A 218 -34.39 37.93 13.37
C PRO A 218 -34.77 38.30 14.83
N VAL A 219 -33.86 38.05 15.75
CA VAL A 219 -34.02 38.50 17.16
C VAL A 219 -33.67 39.98 17.19
N ALA A 220 -34.67 40.76 17.58
CA ALA A 220 -34.55 42.20 17.85
C ALA A 220 -33.51 42.43 18.95
N THR A 221 -32.57 43.32 18.68
CA THR A 221 -31.59 43.88 19.61
C THR A 221 -32.25 44.64 20.72
N THR A 222 -32.22 44.10 21.94
CA THR A 222 -32.26 44.90 23.17
C THR A 222 -31.18 44.35 24.11
N GLY A 223 -30.25 45.22 24.51
CA GLY A 223 -29.09 44.82 25.28
C GLY A 223 -29.39 44.43 26.70
N GLU A 224 -28.65 43.45 27.17
CA GLU A 224 -28.22 43.34 28.57
C GLU A 224 -27.10 42.27 28.60
N TYR A 225 -25.92 42.67 29.03
CA TYR A 225 -24.76 41.80 29.19
C TYR A 225 -24.92 41.02 30.52
N ALA A 226 -25.15 39.73 30.41
CA ALA A 226 -25.02 38.81 31.55
C ALA A 226 -23.78 37.91 31.26
N GLU A 227 -22.81 37.98 32.15
CA GLU A 227 -21.66 37.07 32.17
C GLU A 227 -22.10 35.64 32.35
N VAL A 228 -21.89 34.78 31.37
CA VAL A 228 -22.10 33.33 31.51
C VAL A 228 -20.76 32.64 31.25
N GLY A 229 -20.42 31.81 32.25
CA GLY A 229 -19.15 31.12 32.40
C GLY A 229 -18.68 30.32 31.20
N THR A 230 -17.37 30.32 31.00
CA THR A 230 -16.63 29.61 29.98
C THR A 230 -16.84 28.09 30.06
N PRO A 231 -17.22 27.42 28.97
CA PRO A 231 -17.18 25.96 28.92
C PRO A 231 -15.73 25.47 28.75
N ARG A 232 -15.41 24.52 29.59
CA ARG A 232 -14.14 23.80 29.69
C ARG A 232 -13.66 23.30 28.31
N ALA A 233 -12.52 23.78 27.87
CA ALA A 233 -11.86 23.43 26.62
C ALA A 233 -11.66 21.92 26.47
N LYS A 234 -12.13 21.34 25.34
CA LYS A 234 -11.76 20.00 24.88
C LYS A 234 -10.28 20.03 24.51
N ARG A 235 -9.53 19.06 25.03
CA ARG A 235 -8.11 18.88 24.75
C ARG A 235 -7.89 18.77 23.24
N THR A 236 -7.21 19.76 22.65
CA THR A 236 -6.62 19.65 21.32
C THR A 236 -5.45 18.65 21.33
N PRO A 237 -5.28 17.82 20.30
CA PRO A 237 -4.11 16.99 20.20
C PRO A 237 -2.86 17.89 20.07
N ARG A 238 -1.83 17.51 20.81
CA ARG A 238 -0.52 18.18 20.82
C ARG A 238 0.05 18.19 19.39
N VAL A 239 0.17 19.36 18.82
CA VAL A 239 0.97 19.56 17.60
C VAL A 239 2.42 19.37 18.01
N TYR A 240 3.08 18.42 17.39
CA TYR A 240 4.52 18.20 17.53
C TYR A 240 5.23 19.29 16.74
N GLU A 241 5.85 20.22 17.43
CA GLU A 241 6.83 21.15 16.84
C GLU A 241 8.18 20.41 16.78
N PRO A 242 8.80 20.27 15.61
CA PRO A 242 10.14 19.70 15.52
C PRO A 242 11.16 20.69 16.07
N GLU A 243 11.90 20.29 17.10
CA GLU A 243 13.13 20.98 17.49
C GLU A 243 14.13 20.91 16.33
N GLU A 244 14.69 22.05 15.97
CA GLU A 244 15.73 22.17 14.93
C GLU A 244 17.06 21.63 15.50
N ASP A 245 17.26 20.33 15.42
CA ASP A 245 18.59 19.75 15.63
C ASP A 245 19.37 19.81 14.30
N GLU A 246 20.31 20.73 14.25
CA GLU A 246 21.36 20.79 13.22
C GLU A 246 22.19 19.50 13.25
N TYR A 247 21.92 18.57 12.33
CA TYR A 247 22.84 17.48 12.04
C TYR A 247 23.88 17.92 11.01
N PRO A 248 25.18 17.84 11.29
CA PRO A 248 26.22 18.19 10.35
C PRO A 248 26.18 17.25 9.13
N ILE A 249 26.19 17.83 7.95
CA ILE A 249 26.31 17.15 6.66
C ILE A 249 27.69 16.49 6.60
N GLY A 250 27.76 15.22 6.98
CA GLY A 250 28.94 14.38 6.76
C GLY A 250 29.03 14.04 5.26
N GLY A 251 30.10 14.52 4.62
CA GLY A 251 30.41 14.19 3.24
C GLY A 251 30.71 12.70 3.10
N TYR A 252 30.07 12.08 2.12
CA TYR A 252 30.47 10.76 1.67
C TYR A 252 31.71 10.92 0.79
N GLU A 253 32.87 10.51 1.32
CA GLU A 253 34.07 10.30 0.51
C GLU A 253 33.81 9.09 -0.41
N GLU A 254 33.94 9.32 -1.70
CA GLU A 254 33.97 8.25 -2.71
C GLU A 254 35.27 7.45 -2.53
N GLU A 255 35.16 6.18 -2.14
CA GLU A 255 36.28 5.23 -2.29
C GLU A 255 36.49 4.93 -3.78
N PRO A 256 37.75 5.00 -4.28
CA PRO A 256 38.05 4.68 -5.66
C PRO A 256 37.96 3.17 -5.88
N ALA A 257 37.33 2.78 -6.99
CA ALA A 257 37.24 1.43 -7.49
C ALA A 257 38.62 0.82 -7.66
N ALA A 258 38.88 -0.28 -6.97
CA ALA A 258 40.07 -1.09 -7.16
C ALA A 258 40.07 -1.77 -8.55
N GLU A 259 41.04 -1.42 -9.37
CA GLU A 259 41.40 -2.13 -10.60
C GLU A 259 41.79 -3.59 -10.25
N ALA A 260 41.02 -4.56 -10.71
CA ALA A 260 41.45 -5.96 -10.72
C ALA A 260 42.19 -6.24 -12.02
N GLY A 261 43.53 -6.37 -11.88
CA GLY A 261 44.45 -6.68 -12.96
C GLY A 261 44.22 -8.08 -13.55
N GLU A 262 44.42 -8.12 -14.82
CA GLU A 262 44.69 -9.26 -15.68
C GLU A 262 45.74 -10.21 -15.13
N THR A 263 45.44 -11.50 -15.01
CA THR A 263 46.44 -12.55 -15.29
C THR A 263 45.70 -13.80 -15.80
N ALA A 264 45.85 -14.05 -17.08
CA ALA A 264 45.73 -15.39 -17.65
C ALA A 264 46.99 -16.23 -17.28
N PRO A 265 46.88 -17.55 -17.21
CA PRO A 265 47.64 -18.34 -18.16
C PRO A 265 46.83 -19.44 -18.85
N ALA A 266 47.24 -19.62 -20.12
CA ALA A 266 46.90 -20.74 -20.97
C ALA A 266 47.49 -22.05 -20.44
N SER A 267 46.80 -23.16 -20.66
CA SER A 267 47.39 -24.45 -21.00
C SER A 267 46.36 -25.33 -21.71
N ASP A 268 46.72 -25.67 -22.92
CA ASP A 268 46.27 -26.75 -23.77
C ASP A 268 46.04 -28.06 -23.01
N GLU A 269 44.99 -28.75 -23.38
CA GLU A 269 45.06 -30.18 -23.72
C GLU A 269 43.80 -30.59 -24.50
N ALA A 270 44.07 -30.87 -25.76
CA ALA A 270 43.21 -31.57 -26.69
C ALA A 270 43.13 -33.05 -26.27
N LEU A 271 41.96 -33.70 -26.42
CA LEU A 271 41.86 -35.08 -26.88
C LEU A 271 40.41 -35.50 -27.18
N ALA A 272 40.19 -35.65 -28.47
CA ALA A 272 39.55 -36.79 -29.13
C ALA A 272 38.06 -37.08 -28.88
N ALA A 273 37.31 -36.78 -29.91
CA ALA A 273 36.11 -37.56 -30.28
C ALA A 273 36.51 -38.96 -30.80
N PRO A 274 35.64 -39.94 -30.79
CA PRO A 274 35.42 -40.74 -31.97
C PRO A 274 33.98 -40.72 -32.50
N ALA A 275 33.99 -40.79 -33.83
CA ALA A 275 32.85 -40.85 -34.72
C ALA A 275 32.19 -42.23 -34.75
N ALA A 276 30.93 -42.18 -35.19
CA ALA A 276 30.23 -43.08 -36.11
C ALA A 276 30.16 -44.56 -35.79
N ASP A 277 28.96 -45.10 -35.75
CA ASP A 277 28.56 -45.99 -36.84
C ASP A 277 27.03 -46.15 -36.96
N ALA A 278 26.66 -46.22 -38.21
CA ALA A 278 25.33 -46.33 -38.77
C ALA A 278 24.89 -47.80 -38.82
N SER A 279 23.67 -47.98 -39.28
CA SER A 279 23.01 -49.19 -39.78
C SER A 279 22.16 -49.90 -38.69
N GLY A 280 20.96 -50.27 -38.93
CA GLY A 280 20.16 -50.45 -40.10
C GLY A 280 18.91 -51.16 -39.72
N THR A 281 17.87 -50.86 -40.45
CA THR A 281 16.89 -51.77 -41.07
C THR A 281 15.92 -52.57 -40.25
N THR A 282 14.66 -52.26 -40.57
CA THR A 282 13.53 -53.12 -41.03
C THR A 282 12.71 -53.91 -40.04
N GLU A 283 11.42 -53.63 -40.18
CA GLU A 283 10.23 -54.46 -40.46
C GLU A 283 9.50 -55.22 -39.35
N GLU A 284 8.18 -54.94 -39.41
CA GLU A 284 7.00 -55.83 -39.31
C GLU A 284 6.70 -56.57 -37.98
N LYS A 285 5.71 -56.16 -37.32
CA LYS A 285 4.34 -56.72 -37.40
C LYS A 285 3.35 -55.94 -36.54
#